data_808c84c29a68bc2bf6a1404294ee2772
#
_entry.id   808c84c29a68bc2bf6a1404294ee2772
#
_cell.length_a   1.000
_cell.length_b   1.000
_cell.length_c   1.000
_cell.angle_alpha   90.00
_cell.angle_beta   90.00
_cell.angle_gamma   90.00
#
_symmetry.space_group_name_H-M   'P 1'
#
loop_
_entity.id
_entity.type
_entity.pdbx_description
1 polymer ?
#
loop_
_entity_poly.entity_id
_entity_poly.type
_entity_poly.pdbx_seq_one_letter_code
_entity_poly.pdbx_strand_id
1 'polypeptide(L)'
;LVGGGSGVTPLMSLAKSILSEESDSKISLIYANQNESSIIFADRIKSLKTEYPDKFDFIDFLENPPSDWSGYTGRLDVNNLKTAISELSDDSYADVAYYTCGPEPMMNIVMKTLDEMDVADDKKHKESFVAGNTSPKEIIANEGETLGEREVTIILHGEEHKYTVNPKSTILESGLNQNLDMPYSCQSGLCTACRGKCISGIIKMDEEDGLSAEEKAQGYVLLCVGHPMTDDVVIEIG
;
A
#
# COMPACT_ATOMS: atom_id res chain seq x y z
N LEU A 1 -9.85 6.91 10.56
CA LEU A 1 -9.16 5.68 10.15
C LEU A 1 -8.70 5.83 8.69
N VAL A 2 -7.45 5.47 8.36
CA VAL A 2 -6.94 5.49 6.98
C VAL A 2 -6.35 4.12 6.65
N GLY A 3 -6.98 3.39 5.73
CA GLY A 3 -6.62 2.02 5.41
C GLY A 3 -6.27 1.79 3.95
N GLY A 4 -5.41 0.80 3.67
CA GLY A 4 -5.11 0.33 2.32
C GLY A 4 -5.17 -1.18 2.22
N GLY A 5 -5.95 -1.70 1.26
CA GLY A 5 -6.09 -3.14 1.05
C GLY A 5 -6.42 -3.91 2.33
N SER A 6 -5.61 -4.93 2.66
CA SER A 6 -5.79 -5.75 3.86
C SER A 6 -5.62 -5.00 5.19
N GLY A 7 -4.98 -3.81 5.18
CA GLY A 7 -4.86 -2.94 6.35
C GLY A 7 -6.19 -2.47 6.93
N VAL A 8 -7.29 -2.63 6.19
CA VAL A 8 -8.63 -2.37 6.71
C VAL A 8 -9.03 -3.32 7.85
N THR A 9 -8.41 -4.49 7.99
CA THR A 9 -8.82 -5.51 8.97
C THR A 9 -8.74 -5.05 10.43
N PRO A 10 -7.60 -4.53 10.94
CA PRO A 10 -7.53 -3.96 12.29
C PRO A 10 -8.39 -2.72 12.42
N LEU A 11 -8.48 -1.87 11.39
CA LEU A 11 -9.29 -0.67 11.40
C LEU A 11 -10.79 -0.97 11.51
N MET A 12 -11.28 -2.02 10.85
CA MET A 12 -12.66 -2.50 10.98
C MET A 12 -12.96 -3.10 12.36
N SER A 13 -11.96 -3.74 12.97
CA SER A 13 -12.09 -4.21 14.37
C SER A 13 -12.25 -3.01 15.31
N LEU A 14 -11.40 -2.02 15.18
CA LEU A 14 -11.45 -0.77 15.96
C LEU A 14 -12.79 -0.04 15.74
N ALA A 15 -13.20 0.14 14.49
CA ALA A 15 -14.47 0.80 14.15
C ALA A 15 -15.67 0.11 14.81
N LYS A 16 -15.74 -1.21 14.74
CA LYS A 16 -16.83 -1.97 15.35
C LYS A 16 -16.89 -1.81 16.87
N SER A 17 -15.74 -1.89 17.55
CA SER A 17 -15.67 -1.72 19.00
C SER A 17 -16.11 -0.32 19.42
N ILE A 18 -15.56 0.72 18.81
CA ILE A 18 -15.90 2.10 19.12
C ILE A 18 -17.39 2.38 18.86
N LEU A 19 -17.91 1.99 17.69
CA LEU A 19 -19.32 2.23 17.36
C LEU A 19 -20.30 1.51 18.28
N SER A 20 -19.90 0.35 18.83
CA SER A 20 -20.77 -0.41 19.74
C SER A 20 -20.66 0.01 21.20
N GLU A 21 -19.51 0.48 21.66
CA GLU A 21 -19.21 0.72 23.07
C GLU A 21 -19.21 2.20 23.46
N GLU A 22 -18.90 3.10 22.50
CA GLU A 22 -18.77 4.51 22.77
C GLU A 22 -19.96 5.34 22.21
N SER A 23 -20.74 5.98 23.08
CA SER A 23 -21.95 6.70 22.68
C SER A 23 -21.66 7.98 21.88
N ASP A 24 -20.54 8.64 22.16
CA ASP A 24 -20.25 9.99 21.65
C ASP A 24 -19.17 10.03 20.57
N SER A 25 -18.49 8.90 20.32
CA SER A 25 -17.45 8.80 19.31
C SER A 25 -18.00 8.67 17.90
N LYS A 26 -17.34 9.34 16.97
CA LYS A 26 -17.59 9.23 15.52
C LYS A 26 -16.38 8.60 14.83
N ILE A 27 -16.64 7.85 13.79
CA ILE A 27 -15.61 7.18 12.96
C ILE A 27 -15.72 7.66 11.52
N SER A 28 -14.62 8.14 10.99
CA SER A 28 -14.43 8.40 9.57
C SER A 28 -13.40 7.41 9.01
N LEU A 29 -13.74 6.72 7.93
CA LEU A 29 -12.87 5.76 7.24
C LEU A 29 -12.50 6.27 5.85
N ILE A 30 -11.21 6.46 5.60
CA ILE A 30 -10.65 6.66 4.26
C ILE A 30 -10.01 5.34 3.84
N TYR A 31 -10.47 4.74 2.73
CA TYR A 31 -10.07 3.41 2.35
C TYR A 31 -9.59 3.35 0.90
N ALA A 32 -8.31 3.04 0.72
CA ALA A 32 -7.66 2.98 -0.59
C ALA A 32 -7.52 1.54 -1.08
N ASN A 33 -7.92 1.30 -2.32
CA ASN A 33 -7.86 0.01 -2.99
C ASN A 33 -7.45 0.16 -4.46
N GLN A 34 -7.01 -0.93 -5.07
CA GLN A 34 -6.64 -0.95 -6.47
C GLN A 34 -7.88 -0.79 -7.37
N ASN A 35 -8.92 -1.56 -7.11
CA ASN A 35 -10.18 -1.55 -7.85
C ASN A 35 -11.35 -1.97 -6.95
N GLU A 36 -12.56 -1.89 -7.43
CA GLU A 36 -13.76 -2.19 -6.67
C GLU A 36 -13.79 -3.65 -6.15
N SER A 37 -13.33 -4.61 -6.94
CA SER A 37 -13.32 -6.03 -6.56
C SER A 37 -12.30 -6.35 -5.45
N SER A 38 -11.33 -5.48 -5.21
CA SER A 38 -10.33 -5.60 -4.14
C SER A 38 -10.78 -5.03 -2.79
N ILE A 39 -11.95 -4.38 -2.71
CA ILE A 39 -12.48 -3.80 -1.47
C ILE A 39 -12.90 -4.92 -0.51
N ILE A 40 -12.08 -5.14 0.52
CA ILE A 40 -12.40 -6.09 1.59
C ILE A 40 -13.50 -5.48 2.48
N PHE A 41 -14.48 -6.27 2.87
CA PHE A 41 -15.63 -5.85 3.70
C PHE A 41 -16.54 -4.79 3.05
N ALA A 42 -16.61 -4.67 1.72
CA ALA A 42 -17.44 -3.67 1.03
C ALA A 42 -18.88 -3.59 1.57
N ASP A 43 -19.57 -4.74 1.66
CA ASP A 43 -20.94 -4.79 2.17
C ASP A 43 -21.04 -4.41 3.66
N ARG A 44 -20.02 -4.79 4.44
CA ARG A 44 -20.01 -4.46 5.87
C ARG A 44 -19.78 -2.97 6.12
N ILE A 45 -18.92 -2.33 5.34
CA ILE A 45 -18.69 -0.86 5.40
C ILE A 45 -19.99 -0.12 5.07
N LYS A 46 -20.67 -0.52 4.00
CA LYS A 46 -21.99 0.05 3.63
C LYS A 46 -23.05 -0.18 4.71
N SER A 47 -23.06 -1.37 5.32
CA SER A 47 -23.98 -1.67 6.43
C SER A 47 -23.71 -0.79 7.64
N LEU A 48 -22.43 -0.54 8.01
CA LEU A 48 -22.09 0.33 9.13
C LEU A 48 -22.59 1.76 8.90
N LYS A 49 -22.50 2.29 7.68
CA LYS A 49 -23.04 3.62 7.35
C LYS A 49 -24.59 3.66 7.55
N THR A 50 -25.27 2.56 7.25
CA THR A 50 -26.72 2.46 7.45
C THR A 50 -27.10 2.26 8.92
N GLU A 51 -26.33 1.45 9.66
CA GLU A 51 -26.55 1.17 11.09
C GLU A 51 -26.23 2.39 11.98
N TYR A 52 -25.21 3.17 11.60
CA TYR A 52 -24.71 4.32 12.35
C TYR A 52 -24.61 5.59 11.49
N PRO A 53 -25.72 6.11 10.95
CA PRO A 53 -25.71 7.18 9.92
C PRO A 53 -25.05 8.49 10.41
N ASP A 54 -25.15 8.79 11.72
CA ASP A 54 -24.61 10.00 12.34
C ASP A 54 -23.23 9.82 12.98
N LYS A 55 -22.72 8.58 13.02
CA LYS A 55 -21.47 8.20 13.71
C LYS A 55 -20.41 7.59 12.80
N PHE A 56 -20.78 7.07 11.65
CA PHE A 56 -19.87 6.44 10.72
C PHE A 56 -19.97 7.06 9.35
N ASP A 57 -18.85 7.48 8.81
CA ASP A 57 -18.72 7.92 7.44
C ASP A 57 -17.50 7.30 6.76
N PHE A 58 -17.50 7.23 5.43
CA PHE A 58 -16.38 6.68 4.71
C PHE A 58 -16.21 7.31 3.33
N ILE A 59 -14.96 7.30 2.86
CA ILE A 59 -14.53 7.70 1.51
C ILE A 59 -13.68 6.57 0.95
N ASP A 60 -14.03 6.09 -0.25
CA ASP A 60 -13.25 5.11 -0.98
C ASP A 60 -12.37 5.79 -2.05
N PHE A 61 -11.11 5.36 -2.12
CA PHE A 61 -10.16 5.67 -3.18
C PHE A 61 -9.92 4.43 -4.04
N LEU A 62 -10.05 4.56 -5.36
CA LEU A 62 -9.72 3.48 -6.30
C LEU A 62 -8.64 3.92 -7.28
N GLU A 63 -7.56 3.14 -7.39
CA GLU A 63 -6.51 3.41 -8.38
C GLU A 63 -7.03 3.20 -9.82
N ASN A 64 -7.79 2.12 -10.03
CA ASN A 64 -8.37 1.72 -11.31
C ASN A 64 -9.91 1.58 -11.16
N PRO A 65 -10.65 2.71 -11.09
CA PRO A 65 -12.10 2.66 -10.91
C PRO A 65 -12.83 2.25 -12.18
N PRO A 66 -14.05 1.70 -12.07
CA PRO A 66 -14.96 1.54 -13.21
C PRO A 66 -15.41 2.89 -13.76
N SER A 67 -15.92 2.92 -14.99
CA SER A 67 -16.26 4.16 -15.71
C SER A 67 -17.39 4.98 -15.08
N ASP A 68 -18.23 4.37 -14.25
CA ASP A 68 -19.33 4.98 -13.51
C ASP A 68 -19.00 5.35 -12.06
N TRP A 69 -17.70 5.26 -11.69
CA TRP A 69 -17.21 5.62 -10.36
C TRP A 69 -17.34 7.11 -10.10
N SER A 70 -17.91 7.48 -8.95
CA SER A 70 -18.07 8.87 -8.53
C SER A 70 -17.23 9.26 -7.31
N GLY A 71 -16.45 8.32 -6.74
CA GLY A 71 -15.55 8.54 -5.63
C GLY A 71 -14.18 9.06 -6.07
N TYR A 72 -13.24 9.08 -5.14
CA TYR A 72 -11.86 9.49 -5.41
C TYR A 72 -11.15 8.48 -6.31
N THR A 73 -10.28 8.99 -7.20
CA THR A 73 -9.52 8.19 -8.16
C THR A 73 -8.02 8.38 -7.98
N GLY A 74 -7.26 7.32 -8.29
CA GLY A 74 -5.80 7.32 -8.17
C GLY A 74 -5.32 6.90 -6.77
N ARG A 75 -4.00 6.95 -6.59
CA ARG A 75 -3.37 6.63 -5.32
C ARG A 75 -3.54 7.78 -4.33
N LEU A 76 -3.55 7.43 -3.04
CA LEU A 76 -3.45 8.43 -1.99
C LEU A 76 -2.15 9.23 -2.15
N ASP A 77 -2.28 10.55 -2.14
CA ASP A 77 -1.21 11.51 -2.00
C ASP A 77 -1.54 12.54 -0.90
N VAL A 78 -0.59 13.40 -0.57
CA VAL A 78 -0.75 14.39 0.49
C VAL A 78 -1.95 15.31 0.23
N ASN A 79 -2.18 15.72 -1.02
CA ASN A 79 -3.20 16.72 -1.35
C ASN A 79 -4.61 16.11 -1.31
N ASN A 80 -4.81 14.95 -1.96
CA ASN A 80 -6.11 14.31 -1.99
C ASN A 80 -6.50 13.75 -0.61
N LEU A 81 -5.52 13.32 0.20
CA LEU A 81 -5.77 12.89 1.57
C LEU A 81 -6.18 14.07 2.48
N LYS A 82 -5.53 15.24 2.36
CA LYS A 82 -5.96 16.45 3.08
C LYS A 82 -7.40 16.83 2.73
N THR A 83 -7.75 16.77 1.45
CA THR A 83 -9.12 17.06 0.99
C THR A 83 -10.11 16.07 1.61
N ALA A 84 -9.84 14.78 1.55
CA ALA A 84 -10.72 13.74 2.11
C ALA A 84 -10.87 13.86 3.64
N ILE A 85 -9.79 14.17 4.35
CA ILE A 85 -9.86 14.43 5.80
C ILE A 85 -10.75 15.65 6.07
N SER A 86 -10.58 16.74 5.30
CA SER A 86 -11.38 17.95 5.48
C SER A 86 -12.86 17.73 5.17
N GLU A 87 -13.21 16.87 4.24
CA GLU A 87 -14.62 16.52 3.95
C GLU A 87 -15.29 15.73 5.08
N LEU A 88 -14.51 14.92 5.80
CA LEU A 88 -15.01 14.05 6.87
C LEU A 88 -14.92 14.68 8.26
N SER A 89 -14.33 15.87 8.40
CA SER A 89 -14.07 16.52 9.68
C SER A 89 -14.84 17.85 9.81
N ASP A 90 -15.55 18.02 10.90
CA ASP A 90 -16.15 19.30 11.28
C ASP A 90 -15.06 20.20 11.91
N ASP A 91 -14.23 20.88 11.11
CA ASP A 91 -13.30 22.00 11.45
C ASP A 91 -12.38 21.91 12.71
N SER A 92 -12.41 20.85 13.50
CA SER A 92 -11.56 20.68 14.68
C SER A 92 -10.77 19.39 14.65
N TYR A 93 -9.53 19.45 14.14
CA TYR A 93 -8.60 18.30 14.15
C TYR A 93 -8.00 18.05 15.55
N ALA A 94 -8.20 18.94 16.52
CA ALA A 94 -7.54 18.90 17.83
C ALA A 94 -7.93 17.66 18.67
N ASP A 95 -9.16 17.18 18.53
CA ASP A 95 -9.68 16.05 19.29
C ASP A 95 -9.80 14.75 18.46
N VAL A 96 -9.22 14.73 17.25
CA VAL A 96 -9.28 13.58 16.37
C VAL A 96 -8.02 12.72 16.53
N ALA A 97 -8.20 11.41 16.77
CA ALA A 97 -7.13 10.44 16.73
C ALA A 97 -7.11 9.72 15.37
N TYR A 98 -5.93 9.56 14.79
CA TYR A 98 -5.73 8.98 13.47
C TYR A 98 -5.08 7.61 13.61
N TYR A 99 -5.69 6.60 12.99
CA TYR A 99 -5.17 5.25 12.93
C TYR A 99 -4.96 4.86 11.48
N THR A 100 -3.76 4.41 11.14
CA THR A 100 -3.44 3.97 9.78
C THR A 100 -2.86 2.57 9.75
N CYS A 101 -3.31 1.76 8.78
CA CYS A 101 -2.76 0.45 8.50
C CYS A 101 -2.90 0.14 7.01
N GLY A 102 -1.85 -0.42 6.39
CA GLY A 102 -1.79 -0.75 4.98
C GLY A 102 -0.37 -0.84 4.46
N PRO A 103 -0.18 -0.75 3.14
CA PRO A 103 1.14 -0.72 2.54
C PRO A 103 2.01 0.42 3.09
N GLU A 104 3.28 0.12 3.35
CA GLU A 104 4.19 1.09 3.97
C GLU A 104 4.29 2.44 3.23
N PRO A 105 4.38 2.48 1.87
CA PRO A 105 4.39 3.76 1.16
C PRO A 105 3.14 4.60 1.43
N MET A 106 1.95 3.97 1.51
CA MET A 106 0.70 4.66 1.83
C MET A 106 0.73 5.21 3.27
N MET A 107 1.13 4.39 4.24
CA MET A 107 1.22 4.82 5.63
C MET A 107 2.19 5.99 5.81
N ASN A 108 3.30 6.03 5.06
CA ASN A 108 4.24 7.13 5.07
C ASN A 108 3.62 8.43 4.51
N ILE A 109 2.78 8.33 3.48
CA ILE A 109 1.99 9.47 2.97
C ILE A 109 1.03 9.96 4.05
N VAL A 110 0.32 9.05 4.73
CA VAL A 110 -0.60 9.42 5.82
C VAL A 110 0.14 10.16 6.93
N MET A 111 1.24 9.60 7.43
CA MET A 111 2.02 10.24 8.49
C MET A 111 2.53 11.63 8.08
N LYS A 112 3.10 11.75 6.87
CA LYS A 112 3.53 13.03 6.31
C LYS A 112 2.38 14.04 6.20
N THR A 113 1.20 13.60 5.76
CA THR A 113 0.02 14.46 5.65
C THR A 113 -0.41 14.99 7.02
N LEU A 114 -0.44 14.12 8.03
CA LEU A 114 -0.80 14.50 9.40
C LEU A 114 0.23 15.44 10.02
N ASP A 115 1.53 15.27 9.71
CA ASP A 115 2.59 16.21 10.12
C ASP A 115 2.38 17.60 9.49
N GLU A 116 2.05 17.66 8.18
CA GLU A 116 1.76 18.91 7.49
C GLU A 116 0.43 19.57 7.92
N MET A 117 -0.44 18.84 8.63
CA MET A 117 -1.67 19.35 9.25
C MET A 117 -1.48 19.69 10.74
N ASP A 118 -0.24 19.67 11.24
CA ASP A 118 0.12 19.93 12.65
C ASP A 118 -0.63 19.03 13.66
N VAL A 119 -0.96 17.78 13.27
CA VAL A 119 -1.54 16.79 14.18
C VAL A 119 -0.51 16.37 15.21
N ALA A 120 -0.85 16.38 16.49
CA ALA A 120 0.04 15.99 17.58
C ALA A 120 0.44 14.51 17.50
N ASP A 121 1.67 14.16 17.91
CA ASP A 121 2.22 12.80 17.78
C ASP A 121 1.42 11.75 18.56
N ASP A 122 0.89 12.11 19.72
CA ASP A 122 0.04 11.24 20.54
C ASP A 122 -1.34 10.95 19.93
N LYS A 123 -1.71 11.63 18.86
CA LYS A 123 -2.93 11.41 18.06
C LYS A 123 -2.70 10.60 16.80
N LYS A 124 -1.46 10.24 16.47
CA LYS A 124 -1.07 9.51 15.25
C LYS A 124 -0.68 8.08 15.60
N HIS A 125 -1.43 7.11 15.11
CA HIS A 125 -1.21 5.69 15.37
C HIS A 125 -1.02 4.93 14.07
N LYS A 126 0.10 4.23 13.95
CA LYS A 126 0.44 3.39 12.80
C LYS A 126 0.53 1.94 13.25
N GLU A 127 -0.24 1.04 12.61
CA GLU A 127 -0.10 -0.40 12.77
C GLU A 127 0.49 -1.00 11.51
N SER A 128 1.59 -1.74 11.66
CA SER A 128 2.24 -2.46 10.57
C SER A 128 2.10 -3.96 10.77
N PHE A 129 1.79 -4.71 9.71
CA PHE A 129 1.81 -6.19 9.74
C PHE A 129 3.24 -6.75 9.76
N VAL A 130 4.25 -5.88 9.62
CA VAL A 130 5.66 -6.27 9.73
C VAL A 130 6.04 -6.37 11.20
N ALA A 131 6.30 -7.57 11.68
CA ALA A 131 6.86 -7.79 13.01
C ALA A 131 8.33 -7.38 13.03
N GLY A 132 8.62 -6.25 13.67
CA GLY A 132 9.96 -5.89 14.15
C GLY A 132 10.84 -5.11 13.19
N ASN A 133 11.23 -3.92 13.68
CA ASN A 133 12.47 -3.18 13.42
C ASN A 133 13.10 -3.32 12.02
N THR A 134 12.47 -2.78 11.02
CA THR A 134 13.21 -2.25 9.90
C THR A 134 12.95 -0.74 9.82
N SER A 135 13.73 0.02 10.60
CA SER A 135 14.16 1.33 10.13
C SER A 135 14.55 1.17 8.66
N PRO A 136 14.28 2.14 7.76
CA PRO A 136 14.86 2.08 6.43
C PRO A 136 16.35 1.80 6.62
N LYS A 137 16.79 0.59 6.33
CA LYS A 137 18.22 0.36 6.17
C LYS A 137 18.57 1.31 5.03
N GLU A 138 19.26 2.39 5.37
CA GLU A 138 20.02 3.11 4.39
C GLU A 138 20.69 2.02 3.56
N ILE A 139 20.41 1.99 2.26
CA ILE A 139 21.10 1.13 1.33
C ILE A 139 22.55 1.63 1.42
N ILE A 140 23.32 1.03 2.36
CA ILE A 140 24.75 1.16 2.34
C ILE A 140 25.14 0.37 1.10
N ALA A 141 25.22 1.09 -0.03
CA ALA A 141 25.92 0.63 -1.19
C ALA A 141 27.32 0.27 -0.67
N ASN A 142 27.64 -1.01 -0.69
CA ASN A 142 29.03 -1.42 -0.57
C ASN A 142 29.78 -0.61 -1.63
N GLU A 143 30.74 0.18 -1.20
CA GLU A 143 31.57 1.02 -2.05
C GLU A 143 32.10 0.17 -3.22
N GLY A 144 31.51 0.36 -4.40
CA GLY A 144 31.94 -0.32 -5.63
C GLY A 144 30.87 -0.58 -6.68
N GLU A 145 29.57 -0.66 -6.36
CA GLU A 145 28.52 -0.86 -7.35
C GLU A 145 27.60 0.35 -7.39
N THR A 146 27.79 1.20 -8.40
CA THR A 146 26.82 2.26 -8.75
C THR A 146 25.56 1.55 -9.28
N LEU A 147 24.51 1.54 -8.48
CA LEU A 147 23.17 1.16 -8.94
C LEU A 147 22.78 2.16 -10.04
N GLY A 148 22.89 1.75 -11.30
CA GLY A 148 22.38 2.50 -12.45
C GLY A 148 20.92 2.18 -12.71
N GLU A 149 20.28 2.97 -13.57
CA GLU A 149 18.99 2.56 -14.14
C GLU A 149 19.17 1.25 -14.89
N ARG A 150 18.22 0.30 -14.73
CA ARG A 150 18.26 -1.02 -15.35
C ARG A 150 16.98 -1.28 -16.12
N GLU A 151 17.10 -1.82 -17.34
CA GLU A 151 15.96 -2.30 -18.10
C GLU A 151 15.51 -3.67 -17.58
N VAL A 152 14.21 -3.86 -17.36
CA VAL A 152 13.60 -5.15 -17.00
C VAL A 152 12.49 -5.51 -18.00
N THR A 153 12.32 -6.80 -18.24
CA THR A 153 11.21 -7.34 -19.00
C THR A 153 10.30 -8.12 -18.05
N ILE A 154 9.03 -7.73 -18.00
CA ILE A 154 7.99 -8.47 -17.27
C ILE A 154 7.11 -9.19 -18.29
N ILE A 155 6.94 -10.49 -18.11
CA ILE A 155 5.94 -11.28 -18.82
C ILE A 155 4.71 -11.36 -17.93
N LEU A 156 3.65 -10.65 -18.29
CA LEU A 156 2.40 -10.58 -17.55
C LEU A 156 1.27 -11.08 -18.43
N HIS A 157 0.58 -12.13 -17.99
CA HIS A 157 -0.47 -12.80 -18.79
C HIS A 157 -0.03 -13.22 -20.20
N GLY A 158 1.26 -13.54 -20.38
CA GLY A 158 1.84 -13.92 -21.66
C GLY A 158 2.25 -12.77 -22.58
N GLU A 159 2.09 -11.52 -22.14
CA GLU A 159 2.55 -10.32 -22.84
C GLU A 159 3.84 -9.79 -22.23
N GLU A 160 4.78 -9.39 -23.09
CA GLU A 160 6.06 -8.81 -22.66
C GLU A 160 5.95 -7.29 -22.50
N HIS A 161 6.32 -6.78 -21.32
CA HIS A 161 6.41 -5.36 -21.01
C HIS A 161 7.83 -5.00 -20.59
N LYS A 162 8.43 -4.03 -21.29
CA LYS A 162 9.78 -3.53 -20.97
C LYS A 162 9.72 -2.14 -20.38
N TYR A 163 10.45 -1.96 -19.28
CA TYR A 163 10.58 -0.65 -18.63
C TYR A 163 11.89 -0.52 -17.86
N THR A 164 12.23 0.71 -17.55
CA THR A 164 13.43 1.04 -16.78
C THR A 164 13.09 1.14 -15.29
N VAL A 165 13.86 0.46 -14.47
CA VAL A 165 13.81 0.55 -13.00
C VAL A 165 14.88 1.53 -12.53
N ASN A 166 14.45 2.57 -11.83
CA ASN A 166 15.32 3.55 -11.21
C ASN A 166 16.04 2.91 -10.00
N PRO A 167 17.31 3.26 -9.70
CA PRO A 167 18.06 2.71 -8.58
C PRO A 167 17.41 2.79 -7.20
N LYS A 168 16.50 3.75 -7.02
CA LYS A 168 15.78 3.99 -5.76
C LYS A 168 14.39 3.36 -5.72
N SER A 169 13.95 2.75 -6.81
CA SER A 169 12.63 2.14 -6.95
C SER A 169 12.74 0.63 -7.06
N THR A 170 11.69 -0.07 -6.64
CA THR A 170 11.56 -1.50 -6.85
C THR A 170 11.04 -1.81 -8.25
N ILE A 171 11.15 -3.07 -8.65
CA ILE A 171 10.59 -3.58 -9.91
C ILE A 171 9.06 -3.36 -9.94
N LEU A 172 8.37 -3.66 -8.83
CA LEU A 172 6.92 -3.44 -8.72
C LEU A 172 6.56 -1.96 -8.86
N GLU A 173 7.20 -1.08 -8.08
CA GLU A 173 6.91 0.35 -8.08
C GLU A 173 7.09 0.96 -9.48
N SER A 174 8.19 0.60 -10.15
CA SER A 174 8.47 1.07 -11.50
C SER A 174 7.44 0.59 -12.52
N GLY A 175 6.99 -0.67 -12.44
CA GLY A 175 5.95 -1.22 -13.30
C GLY A 175 4.58 -0.58 -13.07
N LEU A 176 4.19 -0.38 -11.81
CA LEU A 176 2.94 0.32 -11.48
C LEU A 176 2.94 1.77 -11.96
N ASN A 177 4.08 2.46 -11.93
CA ASN A 177 4.24 3.81 -12.48
C ASN A 177 4.10 3.86 -14.02
N GLN A 178 4.27 2.72 -14.70
CA GLN A 178 3.98 2.55 -16.14
C GLN A 178 2.54 2.07 -16.40
N ASN A 179 1.69 2.07 -15.38
CA ASN A 179 0.30 1.59 -15.42
C ASN A 179 0.17 0.09 -15.76
N LEU A 180 1.16 -0.74 -15.45
CA LEU A 180 1.04 -2.18 -15.54
C LEU A 180 0.19 -2.71 -14.39
N ASP A 181 -0.80 -3.54 -14.68
CA ASP A 181 -1.70 -4.14 -13.68
C ASP A 181 -1.04 -5.36 -13.01
N MET A 182 0.04 -5.10 -12.27
CA MET A 182 0.83 -6.13 -11.58
C MET A 182 0.18 -6.49 -10.26
N PRO A 183 0.11 -7.78 -9.88
CA PRO A 183 -0.47 -8.18 -8.60
C PRO A 183 0.42 -7.76 -7.43
N TYR A 184 -0.17 -7.20 -6.37
CA TYR A 184 0.53 -6.88 -5.12
C TYR A 184 -0.43 -6.81 -3.92
N SER A 185 0.13 -6.81 -2.70
CA SER A 185 -0.62 -6.63 -1.46
C SER A 185 0.21 -5.88 -0.41
N CYS A 186 1.07 -6.55 0.38
CA CYS A 186 1.79 -5.95 1.52
C CYS A 186 2.84 -4.90 1.13
N GLN A 187 3.45 -5.01 -0.03
CA GLN A 187 4.58 -4.20 -0.53
C GLN A 187 5.80 -4.15 0.43
N SER A 188 5.99 -5.18 1.25
CA SER A 188 7.04 -5.24 2.27
C SER A 188 7.80 -6.58 2.31
N GLY A 189 7.67 -7.40 1.24
CA GLY A 189 8.41 -8.66 1.13
C GLY A 189 7.88 -9.82 1.99
N LEU A 190 6.73 -9.68 2.66
CA LEU A 190 6.20 -10.66 3.61
C LEU A 190 5.07 -11.55 3.07
N CYS A 191 4.53 -11.23 1.92
CA CYS A 191 3.51 -12.04 1.25
C CYS A 191 3.94 -12.39 -0.16
N THR A 192 3.24 -13.35 -0.77
CA THR A 192 3.54 -13.83 -2.13
C THR A 192 2.72 -13.17 -3.23
N ALA A 193 1.93 -12.12 -2.93
CA ALA A 193 1.03 -11.49 -3.90
C ALA A 193 1.77 -10.90 -5.12
N CYS A 194 2.97 -10.33 -4.92
CA CYS A 194 3.81 -9.77 -5.98
C CYS A 194 4.90 -10.74 -6.45
N ARG A 195 4.71 -12.06 -6.25
CA ARG A 195 5.70 -13.07 -6.61
C ARG A 195 5.80 -13.21 -8.13
N GLY A 196 7.01 -13.17 -8.65
CA GLY A 196 7.34 -13.50 -10.04
C GLY A 196 8.47 -14.53 -10.11
N LYS A 197 8.58 -15.23 -11.22
CA LYS A 197 9.68 -16.15 -11.48
C LYS A 197 10.75 -15.44 -12.30
N CYS A 198 11.94 -15.27 -11.75
CA CYS A 198 13.10 -14.78 -12.48
C CYS A 198 13.56 -15.82 -13.51
N ILE A 199 13.46 -15.48 -14.79
CA ILE A 199 13.85 -16.34 -15.92
C ILE A 199 15.31 -16.08 -16.30
N SER A 200 15.75 -14.83 -16.22
CA SER A 200 17.14 -14.41 -16.47
C SER A 200 17.51 -13.18 -15.65
N GLY A 201 18.79 -12.90 -15.56
CA GLY A 201 19.34 -11.79 -14.82
C GLY A 201 19.49 -12.06 -13.33
N ILE A 202 19.91 -11.04 -12.61
CA ILE A 202 20.13 -11.07 -11.14
C ILE A 202 19.24 -10.02 -10.50
N ILE A 203 18.51 -10.41 -9.47
CA ILE A 203 17.65 -9.55 -8.67
C ILE A 203 18.09 -9.67 -7.21
N LYS A 204 18.29 -8.52 -6.57
CA LYS A 204 18.51 -8.43 -5.12
C LYS A 204 17.19 -8.04 -4.47
N MET A 205 16.81 -8.73 -3.40
CA MET A 205 15.65 -8.40 -2.58
C MET A 205 16.09 -7.81 -1.25
N ASP A 206 15.39 -6.79 -0.77
CA ASP A 206 15.64 -6.15 0.53
C ASP A 206 15.10 -7.01 1.68
N GLU A 207 14.04 -7.77 1.42
CA GLU A 207 13.37 -8.67 2.34
C GLU A 207 12.93 -9.94 1.58
N GLU A 208 13.11 -11.10 2.19
CA GLU A 208 12.84 -12.40 1.55
C GLU A 208 11.96 -13.33 2.39
N ASP A 209 11.49 -12.89 3.56
CA ASP A 209 10.76 -13.74 4.50
C ASP A 209 9.41 -14.23 3.97
N GLY A 210 8.85 -13.53 2.96
CA GLY A 210 7.64 -13.98 2.27
C GLY A 210 7.83 -15.19 1.35
N LEU A 211 9.08 -15.62 1.06
CA LEU A 211 9.37 -16.77 0.21
C LEU A 211 9.96 -17.91 1.03
N SER A 212 9.48 -19.12 0.78
CA SER A 212 10.10 -20.35 1.30
C SER A 212 11.47 -20.59 0.65
N ALA A 213 12.31 -21.39 1.34
CA ALA A 213 13.62 -21.79 0.79
C ALA A 213 13.51 -22.52 -0.55
N GLU A 214 12.43 -23.28 -0.75
CA GLU A 214 12.16 -23.99 -2.00
C GLU A 214 11.80 -23.03 -3.13
N GLU A 215 10.98 -22.01 -2.87
CA GLU A 215 10.63 -20.99 -3.86
C GLU A 215 11.86 -20.16 -4.27
N LYS A 216 12.70 -19.78 -3.32
CA LYS A 216 13.97 -19.09 -3.60
C LYS A 216 14.88 -19.96 -4.50
N ALA A 217 14.99 -21.25 -4.18
CA ALA A 217 15.78 -22.20 -4.99
C ALA A 217 15.20 -22.41 -6.41
N GLN A 218 13.90 -22.21 -6.60
CA GLN A 218 13.24 -22.26 -7.91
C GLN A 218 13.31 -20.94 -8.69
N GLY A 219 13.94 -19.90 -8.13
CA GLY A 219 14.12 -18.60 -8.76
C GLY A 219 12.94 -17.65 -8.61
N TYR A 220 12.05 -17.88 -7.63
CA TYR A 220 11.00 -16.91 -7.33
C TYR A 220 11.55 -15.69 -6.59
N VAL A 221 10.99 -14.53 -6.90
CA VAL A 221 11.35 -13.23 -6.34
C VAL A 221 10.09 -12.45 -5.96
N LEU A 222 10.22 -11.52 -5.01
CA LEU A 222 9.18 -10.58 -4.60
C LEU A 222 9.44 -9.22 -5.23
N LEU A 223 8.60 -8.80 -6.15
CA LEU A 223 8.83 -7.60 -6.97
C LEU A 223 8.75 -6.30 -6.18
N CYS A 224 8.03 -6.30 -5.05
CA CYS A 224 7.85 -5.12 -4.21
C CYS A 224 9.09 -4.74 -3.38
N VAL A 225 10.07 -5.62 -3.30
CA VAL A 225 11.35 -5.45 -2.60
C VAL A 225 12.53 -5.86 -3.49
N GLY A 226 12.26 -6.15 -4.77
CA GLY A 226 13.24 -6.60 -5.74
C GLY A 226 13.86 -5.44 -6.53
N HIS A 227 15.19 -5.46 -6.65
CA HIS A 227 16.00 -4.51 -7.42
C HIS A 227 16.80 -5.24 -8.47
N PRO A 228 16.73 -4.84 -9.76
CA PRO A 228 17.51 -5.48 -10.81
C PRO A 228 18.99 -5.11 -10.65
N MET A 229 19.86 -6.11 -10.71
CA MET A 229 21.32 -5.94 -10.61
C MET A 229 22.00 -6.02 -11.99
N THR A 230 21.31 -6.57 -12.99
CA THR A 230 21.78 -6.72 -14.38
C THR A 230 20.73 -6.21 -15.36
N ASP A 231 21.12 -5.95 -16.62
CA ASP A 231 20.22 -5.39 -17.65
C ASP A 231 19.44 -6.49 -18.42
N ASP A 232 19.68 -7.75 -18.14
CA ASP A 232 19.05 -8.91 -18.77
C ASP A 232 17.95 -9.54 -17.91
N VAL A 233 17.39 -8.79 -16.98
CA VAL A 233 16.36 -9.29 -16.07
C VAL A 233 15.05 -9.52 -16.81
N VAL A 234 14.59 -10.78 -16.78
CA VAL A 234 13.28 -11.21 -17.29
C VAL A 234 12.54 -11.92 -16.18
N ILE A 235 11.29 -11.51 -15.92
CA ILE A 235 10.44 -12.07 -14.86
C ILE A 235 9.09 -12.43 -15.44
N GLU A 236 8.62 -13.64 -15.14
CA GLU A 236 7.27 -14.10 -15.47
C GLU A 236 6.37 -14.01 -14.23
N ILE A 237 5.20 -13.38 -14.41
CA ILE A 237 4.13 -13.28 -13.42
C ILE A 237 2.94 -14.09 -13.96
N GLY A 238 2.60 -15.15 -13.26
CA GLY A 238 1.51 -16.05 -13.66
C GLY A 238 0.74 -16.58 -12.48
#